data_1b5ebd8b8bc8e05b84b4fc49ae51b3f6
#
_entry.id   1b5ebd8b8bc8e05b84b4fc49ae51b3f6
#
_cell.length_a   1.000
_cell.length_b   1.000
_cell.length_c   1.000
_cell.angle_alpha   90.00
_cell.angle_beta   90.00
_cell.angle_gamma   90.00
#
_symmetry.space_group_name_H-M   'P 1'
#
loop_
_entity.id
_entity.type
_entity.pdbx_description
1 polymer ?
#
loop_
_entity_poly.entity_id
_entity_poly.type
_entity_poly.pdbx_seq_one_letter_code
_entity_poly.pdbx_strand_id
1 'polypeptide(L)'
;LAGLGLTAGDYADLTRRLMGVVPVGRIAVVLEGGYDLDAITMGAGATLSTLLGGSYRPEPASRGDSGMAAVELARRVVTEGPEGLR
;
A
#
# COMPACT_ATOMS: atom_id res chain seq x y z
N LEU A 1 -15.98 -3.54 -0.61
CA LEU A 1 -16.90 -2.68 -1.33
C LEU A 1 -16.20 -1.67 -2.23
N ALA A 2 -15.05 -1.16 -1.83
CA ALA A 2 -14.22 -0.39 -2.73
C ALA A 2 -13.42 -1.37 -3.60
N GLY A 3 -13.53 -1.25 -4.93
CA GLY A 3 -12.83 -2.15 -5.86
C GLY A 3 -11.34 -1.84 -5.98
N LEU A 4 -10.63 -1.69 -4.88
CA LEU A 4 -9.20 -1.41 -4.89
C LEU A 4 -8.43 -2.70 -5.23
N GLY A 5 -7.54 -2.61 -6.19
CA GLY A 5 -6.73 -3.74 -6.62
C GLY A 5 -5.46 -3.93 -5.82
N LEU A 6 -5.56 -3.87 -4.48
CA LEU A 6 -4.41 -4.03 -3.59
C LEU A 6 -4.22 -5.49 -3.18
N THR A 7 -2.98 -5.93 -3.15
CA THR A 7 -2.60 -7.27 -2.70
C THR A 7 -2.00 -7.21 -1.28
N ALA A 8 -1.80 -8.37 -0.67
CA ALA A 8 -1.11 -8.45 0.62
C ALA A 8 0.31 -7.88 0.54
N GLY A 9 1.00 -8.07 -0.61
CA GLY A 9 2.30 -7.47 -0.83
C GLY A 9 2.26 -5.96 -0.83
N ASP A 10 1.20 -5.36 -1.37
CA ASP A 10 1.01 -3.92 -1.35
C ASP A 10 0.86 -3.40 0.09
N TYR A 11 0.09 -4.11 0.92
CA TYR A 11 -0.07 -3.73 2.34
C TYR A 11 1.25 -3.81 3.08
N ALA A 12 2.06 -4.83 2.82
CA ALA A 12 3.40 -4.93 3.40
C ALA A 12 4.28 -3.75 3.00
N ASP A 13 4.26 -3.39 1.72
CA ASP A 13 5.08 -2.28 1.20
C ASP A 13 4.63 -0.93 1.76
N LEU A 14 3.32 -0.69 1.83
CA LEU A 14 2.76 0.53 2.42
C LEU A 14 3.13 0.64 3.90
N THR A 15 3.02 -0.46 4.64
CA THR A 15 3.39 -0.50 6.05
C THR A 15 4.86 -0.15 6.24
N ARG A 16 5.73 -0.73 5.43
CA ARG A 16 7.18 -0.46 5.51
C ARG A 16 7.48 1.00 5.23
N ARG A 17 6.83 1.60 4.23
CA ARG A 17 7.02 3.00 3.91
C ARG A 17 6.57 3.92 5.05
N LEU A 18 5.44 3.62 5.65
CA LEU A 18 4.94 4.39 6.80
C LEU A 18 5.86 4.27 8.01
N MET A 19 6.41 3.07 8.25
CA MET A 19 7.38 2.87 9.33
C MET A 19 8.64 3.71 9.14
N GLY A 20 9.03 4.00 7.89
CA GLY A 20 10.18 4.83 7.59
C GLY A 20 9.96 6.33 7.80
N VAL A 21 8.71 6.76 7.99
CA VAL A 21 8.36 8.17 8.13
C VAL A 21 8.19 8.57 9.60
N VAL A 22 7.93 7.62 10.48
CA VAL A 22 7.65 7.88 11.89
C VAL A 22 8.70 7.24 12.79
N PRO A 23 8.94 7.78 14.01
CA PRO A 23 9.84 7.15 14.97
C PRO A 23 9.34 5.76 15.37
N VAL A 24 10.26 4.89 15.76
CA VAL A 24 9.95 3.54 16.22
C VAL A 24 8.93 3.60 17.37
N GLY A 25 7.91 2.74 17.28
CA GLY A 25 6.85 2.67 18.29
C GLY A 25 5.79 3.75 18.20
N ARG A 26 5.81 4.56 17.16
CA ARG A 26 4.86 5.65 16.96
C ARG A 26 3.86 5.39 15.83
N ILE A 27 3.61 4.12 15.53
CA ILE A 27 2.64 3.74 14.51
C ILE A 27 1.62 2.78 15.11
N ALA A 28 0.35 3.00 14.79
CA ALA A 28 -0.73 2.10 15.16
C ALA A 28 -1.53 1.77 13.91
N VAL A 29 -1.97 0.54 13.80
CA VAL A 29 -2.76 0.08 12.66
C VAL A 29 -4.08 -0.46 13.15
N VAL A 30 -5.16 -0.07 12.48
CA VAL A 30 -6.52 -0.47 12.83
C VAL A 30 -7.15 -1.15 11.62
N LEU A 31 -7.80 -2.29 11.86
CA LEU A 31 -8.58 -2.95 10.84
C LEU A 31 -9.99 -2.38 10.83
N GLU A 32 -10.41 -1.86 9.68
CA GLU A 32 -11.75 -1.37 9.47
C GLU A 32 -12.40 -2.11 8.30
N GLY A 33 -13.56 -2.70 8.55
CA GLY A 33 -14.26 -3.45 7.51
C GLY A 33 -13.49 -4.68 7.04
N GLY A 34 -13.73 -5.04 5.78
CA GLY A 34 -13.15 -6.24 5.20
C GLY A 34 -14.10 -7.43 5.32
N TYR A 35 -14.53 -7.94 4.18
CA TYR A 35 -15.57 -8.98 4.14
C TYR A 35 -15.10 -10.26 3.45
N ASP A 36 -13.95 -10.21 2.79
CA ASP A 36 -13.31 -11.39 2.23
C ASP A 36 -12.31 -11.92 3.27
N LEU A 37 -12.64 -13.06 3.87
CA LEU A 37 -11.85 -13.62 4.98
C LEU A 37 -10.42 -13.97 4.55
N ASP A 38 -10.24 -14.46 3.34
CA ASP A 38 -8.91 -14.81 2.84
C ASP A 38 -8.07 -13.54 2.64
N ALA A 39 -8.66 -12.51 2.06
CA ALA A 39 -7.98 -11.24 1.85
C ALA A 39 -7.60 -10.59 3.19
N ILE A 40 -8.49 -10.60 4.18
CA ILE A 40 -8.21 -10.08 5.52
C ILE A 40 -7.05 -10.84 6.16
N THR A 41 -7.08 -12.16 6.08
CA THR A 41 -6.04 -13.01 6.67
C THR A 41 -4.67 -12.69 6.08
N MET A 42 -4.59 -12.63 4.76
CA MET A 42 -3.34 -12.34 4.07
C MET A 42 -2.88 -10.89 4.30
N GLY A 43 -3.79 -9.94 4.17
CA GLY A 43 -3.46 -8.52 4.32
C GLY A 43 -3.07 -8.15 5.75
N ALA A 44 -3.86 -8.58 6.73
CA ALA A 44 -3.55 -8.35 8.14
C ALA A 44 -2.25 -9.05 8.54
N GLY A 45 -2.07 -10.30 8.08
CA GLY A 45 -0.84 -11.04 8.34
C GLY A 45 0.39 -10.36 7.77
N ALA A 46 0.33 -9.88 6.53
CA ALA A 46 1.42 -9.16 5.90
C ALA A 46 1.75 -7.86 6.62
N THR A 47 0.73 -7.12 7.03
CA THR A 47 0.90 -5.87 7.79
C THR A 47 1.54 -6.13 9.15
N LEU A 48 1.02 -7.09 9.91
CA LEU A 48 1.58 -7.44 11.23
C LEU A 48 3.01 -7.95 11.12
N SER A 49 3.28 -8.81 10.14
CA SER A 49 4.64 -9.32 9.91
C SER A 49 5.61 -8.18 9.64
N THR A 50 5.22 -7.22 8.80
CA THR A 50 6.05 -6.08 8.47
C THR A 50 6.31 -5.20 9.69
N LEU A 51 5.29 -4.96 10.52
CA LEU A 51 5.46 -4.20 11.77
C LEU A 51 6.45 -4.88 12.71
N LEU A 52 6.51 -6.20 12.72
CA LEU A 52 7.41 -6.98 13.55
C LEU A 52 8.78 -7.24 12.90
N GLY A 53 9.02 -6.68 11.73
CA GLY A 53 10.28 -6.89 11.01
C GLY A 53 10.35 -8.20 10.24
N GLY A 54 9.24 -8.89 10.09
CA GLY A 54 9.16 -10.15 9.34
C GLY A 54 8.99 -9.94 7.84
N SER A 55 8.87 -11.05 7.12
CA SER A 55 8.81 -11.04 5.66
C SER A 55 7.65 -11.86 5.09
N TYR A 56 6.57 -12.02 5.84
CA TYR A 56 5.40 -12.73 5.35
C TYR A 56 4.71 -11.95 4.25
N ARG A 57 4.74 -12.46 3.04
CA ARG A 57 4.16 -11.85 1.85
C ARG A 57 3.45 -12.94 1.04
N PRO A 58 2.21 -13.33 1.42
CA PRO A 58 1.50 -14.42 0.74
C PRO A 58 1.10 -14.08 -0.69
N GLU A 59 1.09 -12.79 -1.05
CA GLU A 59 0.86 -12.32 -2.40
C GLU A 59 1.94 -11.30 -2.77
N PRO A 60 2.42 -11.28 -4.03
CA PRO A 60 3.34 -10.23 -4.46
C PRO A 60 2.65 -8.87 -4.53
N ALA A 61 3.44 -7.80 -4.64
CA ALA A 61 2.90 -6.48 -4.88
C ALA A 61 2.14 -6.46 -6.22
N SER A 62 1.12 -5.62 -6.31
CA SER A 62 0.38 -5.43 -7.56
C SER A 62 1.26 -4.73 -8.59
N ARG A 63 0.86 -4.84 -9.86
CA ARG A 63 1.60 -4.22 -10.96
C ARG A 63 1.17 -2.79 -11.25
N GLY A 64 0.23 -2.26 -10.50
CA GLY A 64 -0.23 -0.90 -10.65
C GLY A 64 -1.10 -0.72 -11.90
N ASP A 65 -2.13 -1.52 -12.05
CA ASP A 65 -2.93 -1.56 -13.29
C ASP A 65 -3.75 -0.30 -13.52
N SER A 66 -4.92 -0.19 -12.89
CA SER A 66 -5.93 0.80 -13.28
C SER A 66 -5.62 2.23 -12.84
N GLY A 67 -4.88 2.42 -11.78
CA GLY A 67 -4.58 3.75 -11.26
C GLY A 67 -3.26 4.35 -11.76
N MET A 68 -2.46 3.57 -12.48
CA MET A 68 -1.08 3.96 -12.77
C MET A 68 -0.96 5.17 -13.69
N ALA A 69 -1.86 5.29 -14.67
CA ALA A 69 -1.87 6.44 -15.57
C ALA A 69 -2.14 7.74 -14.80
N ALA A 70 -3.08 7.69 -13.84
CA ALA A 70 -3.38 8.85 -13.01
C ALA A 70 -2.20 9.22 -12.10
N VAL A 71 -1.50 8.23 -11.56
CA VAL A 71 -0.31 8.44 -10.72
C VAL A 71 0.80 9.10 -11.54
N GLU A 72 1.05 8.61 -12.76
CA GLU A 72 2.07 9.19 -13.63
C GLU A 72 1.73 10.64 -14.01
N LEU A 73 0.46 10.92 -14.32
CA LEU A 73 0.02 12.27 -14.62
C LEU A 73 0.22 13.19 -13.41
N ALA A 74 -0.17 12.75 -12.22
CA ALA A 74 0.00 13.53 -11.00
C ALA A 74 1.48 13.79 -10.70
N ARG A 75 2.33 12.79 -10.90
CA ARG A 75 3.78 12.93 -10.72
C ARG A 75 4.35 14.00 -11.64
N ARG A 76 3.94 14.00 -12.90
CA ARG A 76 4.39 15.00 -13.86
C ARG A 76 3.96 16.42 -13.47
N VAL A 77 2.74 16.58 -12.98
CA VAL A 77 2.25 17.88 -12.50
C VAL A 77 3.10 18.38 -11.33
N VAL A 78 3.44 17.50 -10.39
CA VAL A 78 4.23 17.86 -9.21
C VAL A 78 5.67 18.18 -9.56
N THR A 79 6.29 17.43 -10.47
CA THR A 79 7.71 17.58 -10.80
C THR A 79 7.98 18.57 -11.92
N GLU A 80 7.09 18.68 -12.92
CA GLU A 80 7.28 19.49 -14.12
C GLU A 80 6.35 20.70 -14.18
N GLY A 81 5.38 20.78 -13.26
CA GLY A 81 4.37 21.83 -13.28
C GLY A 81 3.36 21.67 -14.43
N PRO A 82 2.50 22.68 -14.67
CA PRO A 82 1.49 22.58 -15.72
C PRO A 82 2.04 22.36 -17.12
N GLU A 83 3.27 22.78 -17.39
CA GLU A 83 3.90 22.58 -18.69
C GLU A 83 4.15 21.10 -19.00
N GLY A 84 4.30 20.26 -17.99
CA GLY A 84 4.46 18.84 -18.16
C GLY A 84 3.26 18.15 -18.80
N LEU A 85 2.13 18.83 -18.90
CA LEU A 85 0.90 18.32 -19.50
C LEU A 85 0.79 18.63 -21.00
N ARG A 86 1.69 19.38 -21.56
CA ARG A 86 1.66 19.79 -22.96
C ARG A 86 2.35 18.81 -23.90
#